data_e0fe512ff1e8ee3f0590d40165a79987
#
_entry.id   e0fe512ff1e8ee3f0590d40165a79987
#
_cell.length_a   1.000
_cell.length_b   1.000
_cell.length_c   1.000
_cell.angle_alpha   90.00
_cell.angle_beta   90.00
_cell.angle_gamma   90.00
#
_symmetry.space_group_name_H-M   'P 1'
#
loop_
_entity.id
_entity.type
_entity.pdbx_description
1 polymer ?
#
loop_
_entity_poly.entity_id
_entity_poly.type
_entity_poly.pdbx_seq_one_letter_code
_entity_poly.pdbx_strand_id
1 'polypeptide(L)'
;MKTGKQLERYFKGVANHRRLEILMLIYKNDKMTLENITSNLNLNIKTASSHTQRLTHAGLLNKNYKGKQVQHSLSPYGKRFISFIKSF
;
A
#
# COMPACT_ATOMS: atom_id res chain seq x y z
N MET A 1 5.12 -23.58 -0.81
CA MET A 1 4.02 -22.60 -0.64
C MET A 1 4.04 -22.09 0.79
N LYS A 2 3.65 -20.84 0.97
CA LYS A 2 3.56 -20.25 2.30
C LYS A 2 2.45 -20.91 3.12
N THR A 3 2.63 -20.96 4.44
CA THR A 3 1.59 -21.46 5.35
C THR A 3 0.43 -20.47 5.46
N GLY A 4 -0.71 -20.92 5.96
CA GLY A 4 -1.84 -20.04 6.22
C GLY A 4 -1.46 -18.87 7.12
N LYS A 5 -0.65 -19.13 8.15
CA LYS A 5 -0.22 -18.08 9.07
C LYS A 5 0.66 -17.03 8.40
N GLN A 6 1.54 -17.45 7.49
CA GLN A 6 2.36 -16.52 6.71
C GLN A 6 1.52 -15.70 5.74
N LEU A 7 0.54 -16.34 5.10
CA LEU A 7 -0.37 -15.67 4.16
C LEU A 7 -1.28 -14.67 4.85
N GLU A 8 -1.71 -14.98 6.07
CA GLU A 8 -2.62 -14.12 6.85
C GLU A 8 -2.14 -12.68 6.92
N ARG A 9 -0.83 -12.47 7.09
CA ARG A 9 -0.26 -11.12 7.20
C ARG A 9 -0.57 -10.28 5.96
N TYR A 10 -0.43 -10.88 4.78
CA TYR A 10 -0.68 -10.17 3.52
C TYR A 10 -2.16 -9.83 3.37
N PHE A 11 -3.03 -10.80 3.64
CA PHE A 11 -4.48 -10.59 3.52
C PHE A 11 -5.00 -9.58 4.54
N LYS A 12 -4.54 -9.65 5.77
CA LYS A 12 -4.91 -8.66 6.79
C LYS A 12 -4.41 -7.26 6.42
N GLY A 13 -3.25 -7.19 5.78
CA GLY A 13 -2.70 -5.91 5.34
C GLY A 13 -3.60 -5.20 4.35
N VAL A 14 -4.30 -5.92 3.49
CA VAL A 14 -5.17 -5.33 2.46
C VAL A 14 -6.65 -5.31 2.83
N ALA A 15 -7.04 -5.93 3.93
CA ALA A 15 -8.45 -6.10 4.29
C ALA A 15 -9.09 -4.82 4.83
N ASN A 16 -9.10 -3.78 4.02
CA ASN A 16 -9.68 -2.47 4.34
C ASN A 16 -9.83 -1.71 3.03
N HIS A 17 -11.02 -1.17 2.75
CA HIS A 17 -11.26 -0.52 1.46
C HIS A 17 -10.32 0.67 1.20
N ARG A 18 -9.95 1.43 2.22
CA ARG A 18 -9.02 2.56 2.04
C ARG A 18 -7.61 2.06 1.72
N ARG A 19 -7.18 0.96 2.33
CA ARG A 19 -5.86 0.38 2.01
C ARG A 19 -5.84 -0.18 0.59
N LEU A 20 -6.92 -0.79 0.14
CA LEU A 20 -7.04 -1.23 -1.26
C LEU A 20 -6.98 -0.04 -2.22
N GLU A 21 -7.67 1.05 -1.89
CA GLU A 21 -7.63 2.28 -2.70
C GLU A 21 -6.21 2.85 -2.78
N ILE A 22 -5.47 2.82 -1.66
CA ILE A 22 -4.07 3.28 -1.64
C ILE A 22 -3.21 2.44 -2.57
N LEU A 23 -3.33 1.11 -2.49
CA LEU A 23 -2.59 0.22 -3.38
C LEU A 23 -2.89 0.50 -4.85
N MET A 24 -4.17 0.65 -5.18
CA MET A 24 -4.59 0.93 -6.55
C MET A 24 -4.07 2.29 -7.03
N LEU A 25 -4.07 3.27 -6.15
CA LEU A 25 -3.56 4.60 -6.47
C LEU A 25 -2.06 4.58 -6.75
N ILE A 26 -1.29 3.90 -5.91
CA ILE A 26 0.17 3.77 -6.09
C ILE A 26 0.49 2.96 -7.34
N TYR A 27 -0.33 1.98 -7.67
CA TYR A 27 -0.19 1.24 -8.92
C TYR A 27 -0.27 2.17 -10.14
N LYS A 28 -1.22 3.12 -10.10
CA LYS A 28 -1.40 4.08 -11.20
C LYS A 28 -0.36 5.19 -11.19
N ASN A 29 0.15 5.55 -10.02
CA ASN A 29 1.06 6.66 -9.83
C ASN A 29 2.18 6.22 -8.89
N ASP A 30 3.27 5.72 -9.46
CA ASP A 30 4.41 5.26 -8.68
C ASP A 30 5.05 6.40 -7.89
N LYS A 31 5.71 6.06 -6.79
CA LYS A 31 6.48 6.99 -5.96
C LYS A 31 5.65 8.12 -5.34
N MET A 32 4.42 7.83 -4.95
CA MET A 32 3.57 8.82 -4.31
C MET A 32 4.05 9.14 -2.89
N THR A 33 4.02 10.43 -2.55
CA THR A 33 4.26 10.87 -1.18
C THR A 33 2.99 10.71 -0.35
N LEU A 34 3.13 10.79 0.97
CA LEU A 34 1.98 10.73 1.87
C LEU A 34 1.00 11.86 1.57
N GLU A 35 1.51 13.06 1.30
CA GLU A 35 0.70 14.22 0.97
C GLU A 35 -0.11 14.01 -0.31
N ASN A 36 0.49 13.39 -1.32
CA ASN A 36 -0.20 13.07 -2.57
C ASN A 36 -1.34 12.08 -2.32
N ILE A 37 -1.10 11.07 -1.49
CA ILE A 37 -2.11 10.08 -1.13
C ILE A 37 -3.29 10.73 -0.42
N THR A 38 -3.01 11.59 0.57
CA THR A 38 -4.06 12.29 1.32
C THR A 38 -4.89 13.17 0.41
N SER A 39 -4.25 13.92 -0.49
CA SER A 39 -4.95 14.81 -1.42
C SER A 39 -5.84 14.03 -2.38
N ASN A 40 -5.32 12.93 -2.95
CA ASN A 40 -6.06 12.15 -3.94
C ASN A 40 -7.25 11.42 -3.36
N LEU A 41 -7.12 10.91 -2.14
CA LEU A 41 -8.18 10.10 -1.51
C LEU A 41 -8.98 10.87 -0.46
N ASN A 42 -8.68 12.15 -0.29
CA ASN A 42 -9.34 12.99 0.72
C ASN A 42 -9.29 12.34 2.11
N LEU A 43 -8.10 11.89 2.50
CA LEU A 43 -7.88 11.26 3.80
C LEU A 43 -7.18 12.21 4.76
N ASN A 44 -7.43 12.01 6.04
CA ASN A 44 -6.64 12.64 7.09
C ASN A 44 -5.22 12.07 7.02
N ILE A 45 -4.21 12.92 7.28
CA ILE A 45 -2.81 12.49 7.16
C ILE A 45 -2.44 11.39 8.16
N LYS A 46 -3.01 11.42 9.36
CA LYS A 46 -2.77 10.36 10.35
C LYS A 46 -3.33 9.04 9.89
N THR A 47 -4.52 9.06 9.31
CA THR A 47 -5.17 7.87 8.77
C THR A 47 -4.37 7.31 7.60
N ALA A 48 -3.96 8.17 6.66
CA ALA A 48 -3.15 7.76 5.52
C ALA A 48 -1.81 7.18 5.99
N SER A 49 -1.16 7.80 6.97
CA SER A 49 0.08 7.31 7.55
C SER A 49 -0.10 5.91 8.17
N SER A 50 -1.18 5.73 8.93
CA SER A 50 -1.48 4.45 9.55
C SER A 50 -1.67 3.34 8.50
N HIS A 51 -2.45 3.64 7.46
CA HIS A 51 -2.70 2.66 6.39
C HIS A 51 -1.44 2.33 5.60
N THR A 52 -0.62 3.33 5.26
CA THR A 52 0.62 3.06 4.52
C THR A 52 1.62 2.27 5.37
N GLN A 53 1.67 2.52 6.68
CA GLN A 53 2.51 1.74 7.58
C GLN A 53 2.08 0.27 7.63
N ARG A 54 0.78 0.02 7.72
CA ARG A 54 0.26 -1.35 7.74
C ARG A 54 0.55 -2.07 6.43
N LEU A 55 0.40 -1.39 5.31
CA LEU A 55 0.73 -1.96 4.00
C LEU A 55 2.23 -2.25 3.87
N THR A 56 3.06 -1.36 4.40
CA THR A 56 4.51 -1.56 4.39
C THR A 56 4.91 -2.74 5.28
N HIS A 57 4.35 -2.82 6.49
CA HIS A 57 4.62 -3.94 7.40
C HIS A 57 4.13 -5.27 6.84
N ALA A 58 3.05 -5.26 6.09
CA ALA A 58 2.54 -6.46 5.44
C ALA A 58 3.38 -6.87 4.22
N GLY A 59 4.36 -6.04 3.83
CA GLY A 59 5.24 -6.35 2.70
C GLY A 59 4.67 -6.01 1.34
N LEU A 60 3.65 -5.14 1.28
CA LEU A 60 2.98 -4.77 0.04
C LEU A 60 3.45 -3.46 -0.55
N LEU A 61 4.02 -2.60 0.29
CA LEU A 61 4.63 -1.33 -0.13
C LEU A 61 6.08 -1.26 0.31
N ASN A 62 6.87 -0.57 -0.48
CA ASN A 62 8.22 -0.14 -0.13
C ASN A 62 8.24 1.37 0.07
N LYS A 63 9.01 1.83 1.04
CA LYS A 63 9.25 3.25 1.29
C LYS A 63 10.63 3.61 0.76
N ASN A 64 10.71 4.71 0.02
CA ASN A 64 11.97 5.27 -0.43
C ASN A 64 12.10 6.68 0.11
N TYR A 65 13.20 6.92 0.81
CA TYR A 65 13.47 8.24 1.39
C TYR A 65 14.25 9.06 0.37
N LYS A 66 13.71 10.23 0.03
CA LYS A 66 14.34 11.14 -0.93
C LYS A 66 14.36 12.53 -0.30
N GLY A 67 15.49 12.88 0.33
CA GLY A 67 15.57 14.08 1.14
C GLY A 67 14.60 13.98 2.31
N LYS A 68 13.73 14.98 2.45
CA LYS A 68 12.72 15.03 3.52
C LYS A 68 11.42 14.31 3.12
N GLN A 69 11.33 13.84 1.88
CA GLN A 69 10.12 13.18 1.39
C GLN A 69 10.24 11.68 1.51
N VAL A 70 9.12 11.03 1.78
CA VAL A 70 8.99 9.57 1.74
C VAL A 70 8.08 9.24 0.58
N GLN A 71 8.60 8.49 -0.39
CA GLN A 71 7.86 8.03 -1.56
C GLN A 71 7.46 6.58 -1.36
N HIS A 72 6.29 6.22 -1.83
CA HIS A 72 5.74 4.86 -1.71
C HIS A 72 5.65 4.20 -3.08
N SER A 73 6.11 2.97 -3.16
CA SER A 73 6.04 2.15 -4.37
C SER A 73 5.51 0.78 -4.01
N LEU A 74 4.91 0.08 -4.98
CA LEU A 74 4.49 -1.30 -4.76
C LEU A 74 5.72 -2.19 -4.64
N SER A 75 5.70 -3.08 -3.64
CA SER A 75 6.66 -4.16 -3.55
C SER A 75 6.33 -5.22 -4.62
N PRO A 76 7.21 -6.21 -4.87
CA PRO A 76 6.84 -7.33 -5.74
C PRO A 76 5.55 -8.02 -5.30
N TYR A 77 5.33 -8.19 -4.00
CA TYR A 77 4.08 -8.76 -3.50
C TYR A 77 2.89 -7.82 -3.71
N GLY A 78 3.10 -6.51 -3.58
CA GLY A 78 2.06 -5.53 -3.88
C GLY A 78 1.63 -5.60 -5.33
N LYS A 79 2.59 -5.78 -6.25
CA LYS A 79 2.30 -5.95 -7.68
C LYS A 79 1.49 -7.22 -7.93
N ARG A 80 1.80 -8.31 -7.22
CA ARG A 80 1.03 -9.56 -7.32
C ARG A 80 -0.40 -9.37 -6.84
N PHE A 81 -0.60 -8.64 -5.74
CA PHE A 81 -1.94 -8.34 -5.25
C PHE A 81 -2.74 -7.52 -6.25
N ILE A 82 -2.11 -6.54 -6.89
CA ILE A 82 -2.79 -5.75 -7.92
C ILE A 82 -3.19 -6.63 -9.11
N SER A 83 -2.31 -7.53 -9.55
CA SER A 83 -2.64 -8.50 -10.61
C SER A 83 -3.85 -9.34 -10.22
N PHE A 84 -3.89 -9.80 -8.99
CA PHE A 84 -5.00 -10.59 -8.45
C PHE A 84 -6.30 -9.78 -8.42
N ILE A 85 -6.24 -8.54 -7.89
CA ILE A 85 -7.40 -7.65 -7.80
C ILE A 85 -7.97 -7.35 -9.19
N LYS A 86 -7.11 -7.17 -10.18
CA LYS A 86 -7.55 -6.91 -11.56
C LYS A 86 -8.38 -8.04 -12.16
N SER A 87 -8.28 -9.24 -11.60
CA SER A 87 -9.05 -10.39 -12.10
C SER A 87 -10.50 -10.37 -11.63
N PHE A 88 -10.85 -9.48 -10.71
CA PHE A 88 -12.22 -9.36 -10.23
C PHE A 88 -13.07 -8.46 -11.16
#